data_85c0e1237190dfde1dcc6c836ce313a3
#
_entry.id   85c0e1237190dfde1dcc6c836ce313a3
#
_cell.length_a   1.000
_cell.length_b   1.000
_cell.length_c   1.000
_cell.angle_alpha   90.00
_cell.angle_beta   90.00
_cell.angle_gamma   90.00
#
_symmetry.space_group_name_H-M   'P 1'
#
loop_
_entity.id
_entity.type
_entity.pdbx_description
1 polymer ?
#
loop_
_entity_poly.entity_id
_entity_poly.type
_entity_poly.pdbx_seq_one_letter_code
_entity_poly.pdbx_strand_id
1 'polypeptide(L)'
;MERRFLILTVLAAAATLQMRAQSDDFGIWTEANIEKKITKKLTLDGSLELRTRDDGFGELDRWSVGVGATYKLTDWLKASVGYVFLNDNNFKVNNSGKKYADYWGQRHRFNVSLTASQDFGNLTVSLRERWQYTYRPEKTVQRYSNVDNDDYDYGEARDMKTYEGKGSNKWRNRLQLKYKLTKQWRPYVNAESTIGGSGLDKMRYAVGTEYRLSKQHSFDVKYLYQHVYKDEDEANRHVLGIGYTYTFK
;
A
#
# COMPACT_ATOMS: atom_id res chain seq x y z
N MET A 1 4.32 -34.58 -9.82
CA MET A 1 5.66 -33.97 -9.81
C MET A 1 5.65 -32.52 -10.30
N GLU A 2 4.94 -32.19 -11.35
CA GLU A 2 4.92 -30.83 -11.95
C GLU A 2 4.43 -29.70 -11.02
N ARG A 3 3.46 -29.95 -10.13
CA ARG A 3 2.93 -28.93 -9.21
C ARG A 3 3.94 -28.45 -8.14
N ARG A 4 4.88 -29.31 -7.72
CA ARG A 4 5.93 -28.94 -6.76
C ARG A 4 7.04 -28.14 -7.44
N PHE A 5 7.31 -28.40 -8.71
CA PHE A 5 8.27 -27.62 -9.51
C PHE A 5 7.82 -26.18 -9.72
N LEU A 6 6.51 -25.96 -10.01
CA LEU A 6 6.00 -24.60 -10.23
C LEU A 6 6.12 -23.71 -8.99
N ILE A 7 5.86 -24.26 -7.79
CA ILE A 7 5.99 -23.53 -6.51
C ILE A 7 7.45 -23.23 -6.22
N LEU A 8 8.37 -24.16 -6.47
CA LEU A 8 9.81 -23.97 -6.31
C LEU A 8 10.36 -22.93 -7.29
N THR A 9 9.86 -22.89 -8.53
CA THR A 9 10.29 -21.93 -9.55
C THR A 9 9.85 -20.50 -9.21
N VAL A 10 8.64 -20.34 -8.67
CA VAL A 10 8.12 -19.03 -8.21
C VAL A 10 8.89 -18.53 -6.97
N LEU A 11 9.23 -19.42 -6.03
CA LEU A 11 10.06 -19.11 -4.87
C LEU A 11 11.51 -18.80 -5.26
N ALA A 12 12.08 -19.54 -6.24
CA ALA A 12 13.43 -19.27 -6.75
C ALA A 12 13.51 -17.96 -7.54
N ALA A 13 12.49 -17.62 -8.34
CA ALA A 13 12.39 -16.34 -9.03
C ALA A 13 12.26 -15.16 -8.05
N ALA A 14 11.55 -15.33 -6.94
CA ALA A 14 11.49 -14.33 -5.87
C ALA A 14 12.84 -14.15 -5.16
N ALA A 15 13.61 -15.21 -4.97
CA ALA A 15 14.94 -15.16 -4.36
C ALA A 15 16.01 -14.50 -5.26
N THR A 16 15.91 -14.64 -6.60
CA THR A 16 16.85 -14.01 -7.55
C THR A 16 16.63 -12.50 -7.71
N LEU A 17 15.45 -11.99 -7.37
CA LEU A 17 15.16 -10.55 -7.34
C LEU A 17 15.87 -9.82 -6.18
N GLN A 18 16.28 -10.53 -5.13
CA GLN A 18 17.00 -9.95 -3.99
C GLN A 18 18.44 -9.51 -4.32
N MET A 19 19.04 -9.99 -5.40
CA MET A 19 20.47 -9.77 -5.69
C MET A 19 20.79 -8.41 -6.32
N ARG A 20 19.82 -7.54 -6.60
CA ARG A 20 20.05 -6.17 -7.11
C ARG A 20 19.57 -5.05 -6.18
N ALA A 21 19.15 -5.37 -4.97
CA ALA A 21 18.45 -4.45 -4.05
C ALA A 21 19.38 -3.79 -3.03
N GLN A 22 20.58 -3.40 -3.38
CA GLN A 22 21.54 -2.81 -2.44
C GLN A 22 21.23 -1.35 -2.07
N SER A 23 20.14 -0.77 -2.62
CA SER A 23 19.73 0.61 -2.34
C SER A 23 18.22 0.77 -2.06
N ASP A 24 17.41 -0.27 -2.21
CA ASP A 24 15.97 -0.20 -2.00
C ASP A 24 15.62 -0.67 -0.60
N ASP A 25 14.73 0.06 0.07
CA ASP A 25 14.25 -0.25 1.40
C ASP A 25 13.39 -1.54 1.42
N PHE A 26 13.38 -2.27 2.55
CA PHE A 26 12.50 -3.40 2.79
C PHE A 26 11.48 -3.05 3.87
N GLY A 27 10.20 -3.35 3.60
CA GLY A 27 9.11 -3.10 4.55
C GLY A 27 8.17 -4.29 4.72
N ILE A 28 7.51 -4.36 5.85
CA ILE A 28 6.42 -5.29 6.12
C ILE A 28 5.11 -4.50 6.21
N TRP A 29 4.13 -4.87 5.39
CA TRP A 29 2.79 -4.28 5.42
C TRP A 29 1.80 -5.31 5.92
N THR A 30 1.20 -5.03 7.06
CA THR A 30 0.15 -5.88 7.63
C THR A 30 -1.21 -5.20 7.48
N GLU A 31 -2.24 -5.97 7.15
CA GLU A 31 -3.58 -5.46 6.91
C GLU A 31 -4.62 -6.39 7.54
N ALA A 32 -5.53 -5.84 8.32
CA ALA A 32 -6.70 -6.54 8.85
C ALA A 32 -7.96 -5.90 8.27
N ASN A 33 -8.80 -6.71 7.65
CA ASN A 33 -10.03 -6.26 6.99
C ASN A 33 -11.25 -6.96 7.61
N ILE A 34 -12.31 -6.21 7.71
CA ILE A 34 -13.64 -6.73 8.03
C ILE A 34 -14.59 -6.38 6.89
N GLU A 35 -15.42 -7.31 6.50
CA GLU A 35 -16.42 -7.11 5.45
C GLU A 35 -17.79 -7.58 5.94
N LYS A 36 -18.84 -6.81 5.64
CA LYS A 36 -20.22 -7.19 5.89
C LYS A 36 -21.08 -6.98 4.65
N LYS A 37 -21.70 -8.06 4.18
CA LYS A 37 -22.70 -8.01 3.11
C LYS A 37 -24.02 -7.53 3.67
N ILE A 38 -24.41 -6.30 3.37
CA ILE A 38 -25.69 -5.72 3.79
C ILE A 38 -26.82 -6.22 2.92
N THR A 39 -26.56 -6.32 1.59
CA THR A 39 -27.49 -6.89 0.61
C THR A 39 -26.73 -7.76 -0.38
N LYS A 40 -27.43 -8.36 -1.37
CA LYS A 40 -26.80 -9.09 -2.47
C LYS A 40 -25.87 -8.19 -3.33
N LYS A 41 -26.09 -6.86 -3.28
CA LYS A 41 -25.33 -5.89 -4.09
C LYS A 41 -24.42 -4.98 -3.27
N LEU A 42 -24.72 -4.75 -1.98
CA LEU A 42 -24.00 -3.81 -1.13
C LEU A 42 -23.16 -4.55 -0.07
N THR A 43 -21.86 -4.27 -0.07
CA THR A 43 -20.91 -4.71 0.97
C THR A 43 -20.30 -3.47 1.63
N LEU A 44 -20.23 -3.45 2.95
CA LEU A 44 -19.45 -2.49 3.73
C LEU A 44 -18.15 -3.14 4.17
N ASP A 45 -17.08 -2.35 4.24
CA ASP A 45 -15.77 -2.80 4.67
C ASP A 45 -15.12 -1.83 5.65
N GLY A 46 -14.30 -2.36 6.53
CA GLY A 46 -13.39 -1.63 7.40
C GLY A 46 -12.00 -2.22 7.32
N SER A 47 -10.97 -1.40 7.46
CA SER A 47 -9.57 -1.84 7.37
C SER A 47 -8.69 -1.18 8.41
N LEU A 48 -7.69 -1.91 8.87
CA LEU A 48 -6.55 -1.42 9.65
C LEU A 48 -5.28 -1.86 8.92
N GLU A 49 -4.36 -0.94 8.68
CA GLU A 49 -3.08 -1.23 8.05
C GLU A 49 -1.93 -0.67 8.89
N LEU A 50 -0.86 -1.47 9.03
CA LEU A 50 0.41 -1.07 9.60
C LEU A 50 1.51 -1.31 8.57
N ARG A 51 2.43 -0.36 8.44
CA ARG A 51 3.59 -0.46 7.54
C ARG A 51 4.86 -0.15 8.30
N THR A 52 5.87 -0.94 8.05
CA THR A 52 7.22 -0.70 8.54
C THR A 52 8.15 -0.31 7.40
N ARG A 53 9.30 0.25 7.75
CA ARG A 53 10.44 0.57 6.88
C ARG A 53 11.75 0.15 7.57
N ASP A 54 12.89 0.43 6.98
CA ASP A 54 14.22 0.18 7.51
C ASP A 54 14.43 -1.30 7.90
N ASP A 55 14.65 -2.12 6.87
CA ASP A 55 14.87 -3.56 6.96
C ASP A 55 13.72 -4.37 7.61
N GLY A 56 12.49 -3.86 7.45
CA GLY A 56 11.25 -4.56 7.79
C GLY A 56 10.79 -4.42 9.23
N PHE A 57 11.68 -4.22 10.19
CA PHE A 57 11.33 -4.14 11.61
C PHE A 57 11.89 -2.88 12.31
N GLY A 58 12.68 -2.06 11.60
CA GLY A 58 13.38 -0.92 12.20
C GLY A 58 12.41 0.15 12.69
N GLU A 59 11.43 0.52 11.88
CA GLU A 59 10.57 1.64 12.20
C GLU A 59 9.14 1.49 11.66
N LEU A 60 8.16 1.95 12.44
CA LEU A 60 6.78 2.09 11.97
C LEU A 60 6.67 3.30 11.04
N ASP A 61 6.43 3.03 9.75
CA ASP A 61 6.32 4.04 8.68
C ASP A 61 4.92 4.67 8.61
N ARG A 62 3.88 3.83 8.82
CA ARG A 62 2.48 4.26 8.72
C ARG A 62 1.55 3.34 9.48
N TRP A 63 0.51 3.95 10.04
CA TRP A 63 -0.72 3.23 10.36
C TRP A 63 -1.91 3.92 9.72
N SER A 64 -2.95 3.16 9.39
CA SER A 64 -4.16 3.72 8.81
C SER A 64 -5.39 2.92 9.17
N VAL A 65 -6.52 3.64 9.25
CA VAL A 65 -7.86 3.06 9.44
C VAL A 65 -8.73 3.50 8.29
N GLY A 66 -9.42 2.55 7.68
CA GLY A 66 -10.30 2.79 6.54
C GLY A 66 -11.71 2.27 6.74
N VAL A 67 -12.64 2.91 6.07
CA VAL A 67 -14.02 2.44 5.90
C VAL A 67 -14.43 2.59 4.45
N GLY A 68 -15.25 1.66 3.96
CA GLY A 68 -15.66 1.66 2.57
C GLY A 68 -17.02 1.02 2.34
N ALA A 69 -17.52 1.26 1.14
CA ALA A 69 -18.72 0.64 0.61
C ALA A 69 -18.49 0.24 -0.85
N THR A 70 -18.87 -1.01 -1.17
CA THR A 70 -18.80 -1.55 -2.52
C THR A 70 -20.19 -1.94 -2.99
N TYR A 71 -20.59 -1.42 -4.15
CA TYR A 71 -21.85 -1.74 -4.78
C TYR A 71 -21.64 -2.50 -6.09
N LYS A 72 -22.30 -3.64 -6.24
CA LYS A 72 -22.30 -4.48 -7.43
C LYS A 72 -23.26 -3.91 -8.46
N LEU A 73 -22.75 -3.20 -9.47
CA LEU A 73 -23.55 -2.62 -10.57
C LEU A 73 -24.09 -3.72 -11.49
N THR A 74 -23.18 -4.60 -11.93
CA THR A 74 -23.48 -5.78 -12.74
C THR A 74 -22.71 -6.98 -12.19
N ASP A 75 -22.82 -8.15 -12.84
CA ASP A 75 -22.05 -9.34 -12.41
C ASP A 75 -20.54 -9.18 -12.61
N TRP A 76 -20.14 -8.36 -13.56
CA TRP A 76 -18.74 -8.12 -13.92
C TRP A 76 -18.21 -6.74 -13.47
N LEU A 77 -19.08 -5.78 -13.02
CA LEU A 77 -18.70 -4.42 -12.69
C LEU A 77 -19.14 -4.05 -11.26
N LYS A 78 -18.20 -3.49 -10.47
CA LYS A 78 -18.42 -2.98 -9.12
C LYS A 78 -17.93 -1.53 -9.04
N ALA A 79 -18.69 -0.70 -8.31
CA ALA A 79 -18.26 0.62 -7.88
C ALA A 79 -17.98 0.60 -6.38
N SER A 80 -16.94 1.30 -5.95
CA SER A 80 -16.58 1.40 -4.53
C SER A 80 -16.23 2.85 -4.17
N VAL A 81 -16.60 3.24 -2.96
CA VAL A 81 -16.18 4.49 -2.32
C VAL A 81 -15.52 4.17 -1.00
N GLY A 82 -14.58 4.98 -0.57
CA GLY A 82 -13.90 4.74 0.70
C GLY A 82 -13.23 5.99 1.24
N TYR A 83 -13.09 6.02 2.54
CA TYR A 83 -12.32 7.00 3.29
C TYR A 83 -11.26 6.27 4.11
N VAL A 84 -10.04 6.82 4.15
CA VAL A 84 -8.94 6.30 4.94
C VAL A 84 -8.29 7.46 5.69
N PHE A 85 -8.22 7.34 7.00
CA PHE A 85 -7.35 8.15 7.83
C PHE A 85 -5.98 7.48 7.87
N LEU A 86 -4.93 8.24 7.61
CA LEU A 86 -3.54 7.77 7.63
C LEU A 86 -2.74 8.65 8.59
N ASN A 87 -1.81 8.04 9.28
CA ASN A 87 -0.81 8.74 10.04
C ASN A 87 0.57 8.21 9.60
N ASP A 88 1.36 9.09 8.98
CA ASP A 88 2.66 8.75 8.41
C ASP A 88 3.78 9.26 9.31
N ASN A 89 4.77 8.43 9.53
CA ASN A 89 6.04 8.84 10.14
C ASN A 89 6.91 9.49 9.07
N ASN A 90 7.18 10.79 9.22
CA ASN A 90 7.91 11.59 8.25
C ASN A 90 9.26 12.00 8.82
N PHE A 91 10.34 11.62 8.13
CA PHE A 91 11.66 12.15 8.34
C PHE A 91 12.04 13.04 7.16
N LYS A 92 12.29 14.33 7.40
CA LYS A 92 12.56 15.31 6.33
C LYS A 92 13.80 16.12 6.65
N VAL A 93 14.78 16.04 5.78
CA VAL A 93 15.98 16.86 5.82
C VAL A 93 15.78 18.09 4.95
N ASN A 94 16.25 19.25 5.36
CA ASN A 94 16.17 20.47 4.56
C ASN A 94 17.18 20.43 3.39
N ASN A 95 16.98 21.31 2.39
CA ASN A 95 17.80 21.34 1.17
C ASN A 95 19.32 21.56 1.43
N SER A 96 19.67 22.20 2.54
CA SER A 96 21.09 22.38 2.91
C SER A 96 21.69 21.18 3.67
N GLY A 97 20.90 20.16 3.99
CA GLY A 97 21.33 19.02 4.79
C GLY A 97 21.55 19.29 6.28
N LYS A 98 21.41 20.55 6.72
CA LYS A 98 21.82 20.99 8.07
C LYS A 98 20.73 20.83 9.14
N LYS A 99 19.48 20.61 8.75
CA LYS A 99 18.34 20.50 9.68
C LYS A 99 17.43 19.35 9.26
N TYR A 100 16.90 18.62 10.24
CA TYR A 100 15.87 17.61 10.01
C TYR A 100 14.63 17.86 10.85
N ALA A 101 13.51 17.28 10.41
CA ALA A 101 12.27 17.18 11.18
C ALA A 101 11.82 15.73 11.18
N ASP A 102 11.50 15.20 12.35
CA ASP A 102 10.94 13.88 12.56
C ASP A 102 9.57 14.03 13.24
N TYR A 103 8.51 13.58 12.55
CA TYR A 103 7.16 13.82 13.05
C TYR A 103 6.11 12.91 12.42
N TRP A 104 5.09 12.60 13.18
CA TRP A 104 3.88 11.95 12.66
C TRP A 104 2.96 12.97 11.98
N GLY A 105 2.58 12.71 10.72
CA GLY A 105 1.72 13.56 9.89
C GLY A 105 0.42 12.88 9.49
N GLN A 106 -0.70 13.52 9.81
CA GLN A 106 -2.03 13.02 9.45
C GLN A 106 -2.34 13.27 7.97
N ARG A 107 -3.09 12.35 7.36
CA ARG A 107 -3.65 12.49 6.01
C ARG A 107 -5.07 11.93 5.95
N HIS A 108 -5.91 12.59 5.20
CA HIS A 108 -7.29 12.17 4.91
C HIS A 108 -7.37 11.77 3.45
N ARG A 109 -7.78 10.54 3.17
CA ARG A 109 -7.81 10.01 1.81
C ARG A 109 -9.21 9.56 1.44
N PHE A 110 -9.72 10.06 0.33
CA PHE A 110 -10.98 9.66 -0.29
C PHE A 110 -10.68 8.88 -1.57
N ASN A 111 -11.42 7.79 -1.78
CA ASN A 111 -11.26 6.94 -2.94
C ASN A 111 -12.61 6.70 -3.61
N VAL A 112 -12.60 6.74 -4.95
CA VAL A 112 -13.69 6.21 -5.78
C VAL A 112 -13.07 5.23 -6.76
N SER A 113 -13.66 4.04 -6.89
CA SER A 113 -13.12 3.00 -7.76
C SER A 113 -14.19 2.33 -8.59
N LEU A 114 -13.82 1.96 -9.81
CA LEU A 114 -14.55 1.02 -10.66
C LEU A 114 -13.68 -0.23 -10.81
N THR A 115 -14.26 -1.41 -10.63
CA THR A 115 -13.56 -2.68 -10.82
C THR A 115 -14.36 -3.57 -11.76
N ALA A 116 -13.81 -3.81 -12.93
CA ALA A 116 -14.31 -4.80 -13.88
C ALA A 116 -13.60 -6.14 -13.64
N SER A 117 -14.34 -7.25 -13.64
CA SER A 117 -13.78 -8.59 -13.43
C SER A 117 -14.49 -9.60 -14.32
N GLN A 118 -13.72 -10.45 -14.99
CA GLN A 118 -14.23 -11.51 -15.84
C GLN A 118 -13.55 -12.84 -15.51
N ASP A 119 -14.36 -13.89 -15.40
CA ASP A 119 -13.86 -15.24 -15.15
C ASP A 119 -13.72 -16.00 -16.48
N PHE A 120 -12.58 -16.64 -16.66
CA PHE A 120 -12.24 -17.55 -17.75
C PHE A 120 -11.89 -18.92 -17.15
N GLY A 121 -12.91 -19.72 -16.84
CA GLY A 121 -12.74 -20.96 -16.09
C GLY A 121 -12.21 -20.71 -14.68
N ASN A 122 -10.99 -21.14 -14.40
CA ASN A 122 -10.34 -20.93 -13.09
C ASN A 122 -9.55 -19.61 -13.02
N LEU A 123 -9.38 -18.89 -14.12
CA LEU A 123 -8.67 -17.62 -14.17
C LEU A 123 -9.67 -16.47 -14.07
N THR A 124 -9.46 -15.57 -13.10
CA THR A 124 -10.15 -14.29 -13.01
C THR A 124 -9.21 -13.17 -13.44
N VAL A 125 -9.62 -12.38 -14.43
CA VAL A 125 -8.93 -11.14 -14.85
C VAL A 125 -9.71 -9.96 -14.28
N SER A 126 -9.03 -9.03 -13.61
CA SER A 126 -9.65 -7.84 -13.02
C SER A 126 -8.88 -6.58 -13.37
N LEU A 127 -9.60 -5.54 -13.79
CA LEU A 127 -9.10 -4.20 -13.99
C LEU A 127 -9.78 -3.27 -13.00
N ARG A 128 -8.99 -2.53 -12.21
CA ARG A 128 -9.48 -1.52 -11.28
C ARG A 128 -8.94 -0.15 -11.65
N GLU A 129 -9.84 0.76 -11.88
CA GLU A 129 -9.60 2.20 -11.98
C GLU A 129 -9.97 2.86 -10.67
N ARG A 130 -9.07 3.67 -10.10
CA ARG A 130 -9.30 4.36 -8.83
C ARG A 130 -8.84 5.81 -8.91
N TRP A 131 -9.75 6.73 -8.72
CA TRP A 131 -9.43 8.09 -8.35
C TRP A 131 -9.22 8.19 -6.85
N GLN A 132 -8.19 8.91 -6.43
CA GLN A 132 -7.80 9.10 -5.03
C GLN A 132 -7.50 10.58 -4.80
N TYR A 133 -8.18 11.18 -3.84
CA TYR A 133 -7.83 12.49 -3.30
C TYR A 133 -7.24 12.32 -1.91
N THR A 134 -6.06 12.90 -1.65
CA THR A 134 -5.41 12.87 -0.34
C THR A 134 -5.17 14.31 0.11
N TYR A 135 -5.72 14.67 1.27
CA TYR A 135 -5.48 15.94 1.95
C TYR A 135 -4.55 15.73 3.13
N ARG A 136 -3.50 16.53 3.20
CA ARG A 136 -2.58 16.64 4.34
C ARG A 136 -2.86 17.98 5.03
N PRO A 137 -3.31 18.01 6.30
CA PRO A 137 -3.47 19.24 7.08
C PRO A 137 -2.14 19.97 7.26
N GLU A 138 -2.22 21.26 7.50
CA GLU A 138 -1.09 22.05 7.94
C GLU A 138 -0.54 21.49 9.26
N LYS A 139 0.79 21.51 9.40
CA LYS A 139 1.47 21.09 10.64
C LYS A 139 2.73 21.89 10.87
N THR A 140 2.85 22.48 12.08
CA THR A 140 4.08 23.10 12.56
C THR A 140 4.84 22.09 13.44
N VAL A 141 6.12 21.92 13.16
CA VAL A 141 6.99 20.96 13.85
C VAL A 141 8.34 21.59 14.20
N GLN A 142 8.96 21.10 15.26
CA GLN A 142 10.33 21.43 15.62
C GLN A 142 11.29 20.80 14.60
N ARG A 143 12.29 21.58 14.15
CA ARG A 143 13.47 21.07 13.45
C ARG A 143 14.66 20.99 14.36
N TYR A 144 15.54 20.03 14.08
CA TYR A 144 16.72 19.72 14.85
C TYR A 144 17.97 19.85 13.98
N SER A 145 19.14 20.06 14.60
CA SER A 145 20.42 20.07 13.91
C SER A 145 20.75 18.68 13.35
N ASN A 146 21.11 18.63 12.06
CA ASN A 146 21.56 17.41 11.38
C ASN A 146 23.08 17.37 11.20
N VAL A 147 23.79 18.27 11.85
CA VAL A 147 25.26 18.40 11.81
C VAL A 147 25.76 18.82 13.19
N ASP A 148 26.96 18.36 13.54
CA ASP A 148 27.72 18.88 14.67
C ASP A 148 28.60 20.02 14.16
N ASN A 149 28.57 21.17 14.84
CA ASN A 149 29.41 22.32 14.55
C ASN A 149 29.55 23.20 15.80
N ASP A 150 30.35 24.30 15.70
CA ASP A 150 30.64 25.18 16.82
C ASP A 150 29.40 25.82 17.48
N ASP A 151 28.28 25.90 16.76
CA ASP A 151 27.04 26.52 17.23
C ASP A 151 26.03 25.52 17.79
N TYR A 152 26.03 24.25 17.28
CA TYR A 152 25.00 23.27 17.60
C TYR A 152 25.50 21.83 17.54
N ASP A 153 25.06 21.01 18.51
CA ASP A 153 25.23 19.56 18.50
C ASP A 153 24.16 18.89 17.64
N TYR A 154 24.46 17.68 17.12
CA TYR A 154 23.49 16.89 16.40
C TYR A 154 22.26 16.62 17.28
N GLY A 155 21.07 16.83 16.71
CA GLY A 155 19.79 16.63 17.42
C GLY A 155 19.37 17.79 18.31
N GLU A 156 20.16 18.87 18.41
CA GLU A 156 19.77 20.07 19.14
C GLU A 156 18.63 20.81 18.43
N ALA A 157 17.69 21.33 19.21
CA ALA A 157 16.53 22.08 18.70
C ALA A 157 16.96 23.37 17.99
N ARG A 158 16.45 23.60 16.76
CA ARG A 158 16.79 24.77 15.94
C ARG A 158 15.63 25.75 15.84
N ASP A 159 14.67 25.47 15.00
CA ASP A 159 13.56 26.35 14.67
C ASP A 159 12.29 25.56 14.38
N MET A 160 11.16 26.27 14.42
CA MET A 160 9.87 25.70 14.01
C MET A 160 9.70 25.82 12.50
N LYS A 161 9.15 24.78 11.87
CA LYS A 161 8.77 24.79 10.44
C LYS A 161 7.32 24.43 10.29
N THR A 162 6.58 25.31 9.62
CA THR A 162 5.21 25.02 9.20
C THR A 162 5.22 24.37 7.81
N TYR A 163 4.62 23.19 7.71
CA TYR A 163 4.29 22.52 6.47
C TYR A 163 2.83 22.82 6.14
N GLU A 164 2.60 23.59 5.11
CA GLU A 164 1.26 24.00 4.68
C GLU A 164 0.37 22.81 4.33
N GLY A 165 -0.93 23.00 4.53
CA GLY A 165 -1.95 22.04 4.12
C GLY A 165 -1.96 21.87 2.59
N LYS A 166 -2.02 20.63 2.11
CA LYS A 166 -1.95 20.32 0.67
C LYS A 166 -2.88 19.19 0.30
N GLY A 167 -3.66 19.38 -0.77
CA GLY A 167 -4.42 18.34 -1.43
C GLY A 167 -3.70 17.78 -2.66
N SER A 168 -3.85 16.50 -2.93
CA SER A 168 -3.32 15.87 -4.13
C SER A 168 -4.32 14.87 -4.72
N ASN A 169 -4.41 14.85 -6.04
CA ASN A 169 -5.22 13.91 -6.81
C ASN A 169 -4.29 12.88 -7.47
N LYS A 170 -4.66 11.61 -7.39
CA LYS A 170 -3.94 10.52 -8.06
C LYS A 170 -4.92 9.55 -8.70
N TRP A 171 -4.54 9.03 -9.88
CA TRP A 171 -5.21 7.92 -10.56
C TRP A 171 -4.39 6.67 -10.37
N ARG A 172 -5.07 5.57 -10.02
CA ARG A 172 -4.42 4.26 -9.82
C ARG A 172 -5.13 3.22 -10.67
N ASN A 173 -4.37 2.59 -11.56
CA ASN A 173 -4.88 1.59 -12.49
C ASN A 173 -4.23 0.26 -12.13
N ARG A 174 -5.01 -0.76 -11.79
CA ARG A 174 -4.49 -2.08 -11.42
C ARG A 174 -5.07 -3.18 -12.28
N LEU A 175 -4.20 -3.89 -12.97
CA LEU A 175 -4.51 -5.15 -13.62
C LEU A 175 -4.11 -6.31 -12.70
N GLN A 176 -5.01 -7.28 -12.49
CA GLN A 176 -4.76 -8.46 -11.67
C GLN A 176 -5.23 -9.72 -12.36
N LEU A 177 -4.40 -10.74 -12.34
CA LEU A 177 -4.69 -12.10 -12.75
C LEU A 177 -4.71 -12.98 -11.50
N LYS A 178 -5.83 -13.62 -11.19
CA LYS A 178 -6.01 -14.52 -10.04
C LYS A 178 -6.46 -15.89 -10.53
N TYR A 179 -5.76 -16.94 -10.11
CA TYR A 179 -6.07 -18.31 -10.52
C TYR A 179 -6.62 -19.13 -9.34
N LYS A 180 -7.77 -19.78 -9.53
CA LYS A 180 -8.35 -20.70 -8.54
C LYS A 180 -7.67 -22.05 -8.63
N LEU A 181 -6.53 -22.21 -7.95
CA LEU A 181 -5.75 -23.45 -7.94
C LEU A 181 -6.49 -24.57 -7.23
N THR A 182 -7.10 -24.26 -6.07
CA THR A 182 -7.97 -25.14 -5.29
C THR A 182 -9.17 -24.35 -4.75
N LYS A 183 -10.02 -24.98 -3.94
CA LYS A 183 -11.08 -24.25 -3.22
C LYS A 183 -10.51 -23.22 -2.25
N GLN A 184 -9.32 -23.47 -1.70
CA GLN A 184 -8.68 -22.66 -0.67
C GLN A 184 -7.59 -21.74 -1.25
N TRP A 185 -6.70 -22.23 -2.13
CA TRP A 185 -5.55 -21.51 -2.65
C TRP A 185 -5.88 -20.77 -3.95
N ARG A 186 -5.57 -19.48 -3.96
CA ARG A 186 -5.82 -18.57 -5.09
C ARG A 186 -4.61 -17.68 -5.33
N PRO A 187 -3.54 -18.20 -5.96
CA PRO A 187 -2.41 -17.39 -6.36
C PRO A 187 -2.83 -16.27 -7.33
N TYR A 188 -2.12 -15.16 -7.28
CA TYR A 188 -2.34 -14.03 -8.16
C TYR A 188 -1.05 -13.27 -8.46
N VAL A 189 -1.08 -12.53 -9.55
CA VAL A 189 -0.13 -11.48 -9.88
C VAL A 189 -0.89 -10.20 -10.21
N ASN A 190 -0.30 -9.04 -9.91
CA ASN A 190 -0.87 -7.76 -10.33
C ASN A 190 0.22 -6.73 -10.63
N ALA A 191 -0.15 -5.77 -11.48
CA ALA A 191 0.61 -4.56 -11.74
C ALA A 191 -0.30 -3.35 -11.50
N GLU A 192 0.19 -2.34 -10.80
CA GLU A 192 -0.54 -1.12 -10.49
C GLU A 192 0.30 0.10 -10.81
N SER A 193 -0.23 1.00 -11.65
CA SER A 193 0.32 2.32 -11.87
C SER A 193 -0.36 3.36 -10.98
N THR A 194 0.39 4.37 -10.57
CA THR A 194 -0.14 5.58 -9.93
C THR A 194 0.31 6.78 -10.75
N ILE A 195 -0.67 7.58 -11.17
CA ILE A 195 -0.47 8.78 -11.99
C ILE A 195 -0.91 9.98 -11.17
N GLY A 196 -0.01 10.95 -11.01
CA GLY A 196 -0.25 12.23 -10.35
C GLY A 196 -0.31 13.39 -11.35
N GLY A 197 -0.27 14.62 -10.84
CA GLY A 197 -0.32 15.84 -11.67
C GLY A 197 0.88 15.99 -12.62
N SER A 198 2.03 15.40 -12.29
CA SER A 198 3.27 15.45 -13.10
C SER A 198 3.49 14.21 -13.98
N GLY A 199 2.50 13.30 -14.06
CA GLY A 199 2.55 12.07 -14.84
C GLY A 199 2.67 10.82 -13.98
N LEU A 200 3.41 9.81 -14.45
CA LEU A 200 3.60 8.55 -13.72
C LEU A 200 4.45 8.78 -12.47
N ASP A 201 3.82 8.61 -11.29
CA ASP A 201 4.49 8.73 -10.00
C ASP A 201 5.22 7.44 -9.63
N LYS A 202 4.53 6.29 -9.75
CA LYS A 202 5.07 4.99 -9.37
C LYS A 202 4.37 3.80 -10.02
N MET A 203 5.11 2.69 -10.06
CA MET A 203 4.61 1.35 -10.43
C MET A 203 4.77 0.40 -9.26
N ARG A 204 3.80 -0.50 -9.11
CA ARG A 204 3.84 -1.61 -8.15
C ARG A 204 3.59 -2.92 -8.87
N TYR A 205 4.39 -3.91 -8.57
CA TYR A 205 4.25 -5.27 -9.06
C TYR A 205 4.11 -6.19 -7.86
N ALA A 206 3.12 -7.06 -7.86
CA ALA A 206 2.94 -7.99 -6.76
C ALA A 206 2.67 -9.39 -7.26
N VAL A 207 3.23 -10.36 -6.54
CA VAL A 207 2.91 -11.78 -6.62
C VAL A 207 2.49 -12.25 -5.23
N GLY A 208 1.39 -12.99 -5.15
CA GLY A 208 0.87 -13.41 -3.85
C GLY A 208 -0.14 -14.55 -3.96
N THR A 209 -0.69 -14.91 -2.83
CA THR A 209 -1.75 -15.91 -2.75
C THR A 209 -2.76 -15.57 -1.66
N GLU A 210 -4.04 -15.68 -2.00
CA GLU A 210 -5.13 -15.69 -1.06
C GLU A 210 -5.38 -17.13 -0.60
N TYR A 211 -5.34 -17.38 0.72
CA TYR A 211 -5.72 -18.64 1.33
C TYR A 211 -7.05 -18.49 2.07
N ARG A 212 -8.08 -19.17 1.58
CA ARG A 212 -9.41 -19.20 2.19
C ARG A 212 -9.51 -20.35 3.18
N LEU A 213 -9.37 -20.04 4.46
CA LEU A 213 -9.56 -21.02 5.53
C LEU A 213 -11.04 -21.45 5.61
N SER A 214 -11.95 -20.49 5.45
CA SER A 214 -13.40 -20.73 5.46
C SER A 214 -14.14 -19.69 4.58
N LYS A 215 -15.47 -19.70 4.62
CA LYS A 215 -16.25 -18.64 3.96
C LYS A 215 -16.12 -17.27 4.63
N GLN A 216 -15.68 -17.26 5.88
CA GLN A 216 -15.56 -16.05 6.70
C GLN A 216 -14.11 -15.58 6.86
N HIS A 217 -13.15 -16.49 6.84
CA HIS A 217 -11.74 -16.21 7.12
C HIS A 217 -10.87 -16.41 5.89
N SER A 218 -10.15 -15.41 5.48
CA SER A 218 -9.12 -15.49 4.46
C SER A 218 -7.84 -14.78 4.88
N PHE A 219 -6.72 -15.32 4.42
CA PHE A 219 -5.38 -14.77 4.59
C PHE A 219 -4.81 -14.41 3.23
N ASP A 220 -4.00 -13.39 3.16
CA ASP A 220 -3.27 -12.97 1.97
C ASP A 220 -1.80 -12.83 2.33
N VAL A 221 -0.94 -13.44 1.51
CA VAL A 221 0.51 -13.23 1.62
C VAL A 221 1.02 -12.85 0.24
N LYS A 222 1.78 -11.76 0.17
CA LYS A 222 2.32 -11.24 -1.09
C LYS A 222 3.71 -10.67 -0.93
N TYR A 223 4.49 -10.81 -1.96
CA TYR A 223 5.64 -9.97 -2.20
C TYR A 223 5.25 -8.87 -3.18
N LEU A 224 5.67 -7.64 -2.88
CA LEU A 224 5.41 -6.48 -3.72
C LEU A 224 6.70 -5.71 -3.91
N TYR A 225 6.99 -5.34 -5.15
CA TYR A 225 8.02 -4.36 -5.49
C TYR A 225 7.36 -3.05 -5.91
N GLN A 226 7.80 -1.95 -5.29
CA GLN A 226 7.40 -0.58 -5.62
C GLN A 226 8.58 0.14 -6.26
N HIS A 227 8.37 0.67 -7.46
CA HIS A 227 9.30 1.58 -8.12
C HIS A 227 8.70 2.97 -8.21
N VAL A 228 9.44 3.97 -7.73
CA VAL A 228 9.01 5.38 -7.64
C VAL A 228 9.77 6.18 -8.68
N TYR A 229 9.03 6.94 -9.50
CA TYR A 229 9.58 7.81 -10.54
C TYR A 229 9.63 9.28 -10.11
N LYS A 230 8.57 9.76 -9.45
CA LYS A 230 8.35 11.20 -9.17
C LYS A 230 7.64 11.50 -7.85
N ASP A 231 7.53 10.57 -6.93
CA ASP A 231 6.89 10.81 -5.63
C ASP A 231 7.97 11.10 -4.57
N GLU A 232 8.10 12.36 -4.15
CA GLU A 232 9.11 12.80 -3.18
C GLU A 232 8.88 12.27 -1.75
N ASP A 233 7.64 11.84 -1.46
CA ASP A 233 7.27 11.31 -0.13
C ASP A 233 7.43 9.78 -0.04
N GLU A 234 7.85 9.09 -1.12
CA GLU A 234 7.97 7.63 -1.14
C GLU A 234 9.28 7.19 -1.82
N ALA A 235 9.83 6.04 -1.39
CA ALA A 235 11.04 5.44 -1.96
C ALA A 235 10.73 4.14 -2.71
N ASN A 236 11.70 3.67 -3.50
CA ASN A 236 11.69 2.30 -3.99
C ASN A 236 11.69 1.35 -2.81
N ARG A 237 10.89 0.28 -2.89
CA ARG A 237 10.73 -0.60 -1.73
C ARG A 237 10.35 -2.01 -2.13
N HIS A 238 10.96 -2.97 -1.46
CA HIS A 238 10.53 -4.36 -1.41
C HIS A 238 9.60 -4.55 -0.21
N VAL A 239 8.48 -5.22 -0.39
CA VAL A 239 7.47 -5.36 0.67
C VAL A 239 7.03 -6.80 0.81
N LEU A 240 7.06 -7.32 2.04
CA LEU A 240 6.29 -8.48 2.44
C LEU A 240 4.92 -8.01 2.94
N GLY A 241 3.85 -8.35 2.21
CA GLY A 241 2.48 -8.04 2.61
C GLY A 241 1.80 -9.24 3.27
N ILE A 242 1.16 -9.01 4.41
CA ILE A 242 0.38 -10.01 5.15
C ILE A 242 -0.99 -9.43 5.42
N GLY A 243 -2.04 -10.09 4.93
CA GLY A 243 -3.42 -9.67 5.08
C GLY A 243 -4.28 -10.72 5.78
N TYR A 244 -5.24 -10.24 6.56
CA TYR A 244 -6.32 -11.06 7.09
C TYR A 244 -7.65 -10.38 6.78
N THR A 245 -8.65 -11.16 6.35
CA THR A 245 -10.01 -10.66 6.11
C THR A 245 -11.03 -11.53 6.82
N TYR A 246 -11.90 -10.88 7.60
CA TYR A 246 -13.08 -11.48 8.19
C TYR A 246 -14.34 -10.99 7.49
N THR A 247 -15.13 -11.92 6.95
CA THR A 247 -16.42 -11.62 6.31
C THR A 247 -17.56 -12.04 7.22
N PHE A 248 -18.34 -11.08 7.71
CA PHE A 248 -19.56 -11.36 8.50
C PHE A 248 -20.61 -12.07 7.65
N LYS A 249 -21.36 -12.94 8.31
CA LYS A 249 -22.57 -13.58 7.73
C LYS A 249 -23.69 -12.58 7.53
#